data_0b2abfa90b08108c64ed650214316de5
#
_entry.id   0b2abfa90b08108c64ed650214316de5
#
_cell.length_a   1.000
_cell.length_b   1.000
_cell.length_c   1.000
_cell.angle_alpha   90.00
_cell.angle_beta   90.00
_cell.angle_gamma   90.00
#
_symmetry.space_group_name_H-M   'P 1'
#
loop_
_entity.id
_entity.type
_entity.pdbx_description
1 polymer ?
#
loop_
_entity_poly.entity_id
_entity_poly.type
_entity_poly.pdbx_seq_one_letter_code
_entity_poly.pdbx_strand_id
1 'polypeptide(L)'
;MPQHVFDAISPAVSALLGGAEVDLRLGAVGASVGEGTFELRQLLTIDSRQYTFTALRPGLPFTRTETQFSLELLTAFSGLYSGFKLEGYTAHFRTALLASLMDITVARFLRGDRSKGFWPIQQLIQLLKSLSYQRYEGKPATTGFLVHRTTEPALRKTIKERRHTLIPLQPHQPVTPSFLDNPLAYRFIDGTNLFFVASIQMQVAGVLRTSGICSQTDIERLTQRELFSLVRRSGSGAFAITVNEVSEIEVLISPAKLLIRRKGVWAIFDPDLFRSFLAGSIDADAVDDLLWTVYAVSKLRHGTVILMHAGTPRHLATLKKGSVGGDDPIGRLLISQVKGQSIAELKQSGILLRILSSDGMTVLDTRGKLLEAGFIIDTSHAREMVTGGGRTTAAIAASFFGKVIKVSQ
;
A
#
# COMPACT_ATOMS: atom_id res chain seq x y z
N MET A 1 2.48 11.77 -30.83
CA MET A 1 2.77 12.79 -29.81
C MET A 1 2.85 12.12 -28.44
N PRO A 2 3.76 12.56 -27.53
CA PRO A 2 3.91 11.99 -26.18
C PRO A 2 2.62 11.87 -25.38
N GLN A 3 1.68 12.80 -25.55
CA GLN A 3 0.38 12.79 -24.89
C GLN A 3 -0.40 11.50 -25.18
N HIS A 4 -0.63 11.12 -26.44
CA HIS A 4 -1.35 9.88 -26.77
C HIS A 4 -0.67 8.61 -26.27
N VAL A 5 0.67 8.65 -26.11
CA VAL A 5 1.40 7.54 -25.53
C VAL A 5 1.20 7.52 -24.01
N PHE A 6 1.14 8.70 -23.38
CA PHE A 6 0.88 8.83 -21.95
C PHE A 6 -0.54 8.40 -21.57
N ASP A 7 -1.53 8.67 -22.42
CA ASP A 7 -2.93 8.26 -22.21
C ASP A 7 -3.07 6.75 -21.97
N ALA A 8 -2.20 5.94 -22.59
CA ALA A 8 -2.21 4.49 -22.39
C ALA A 8 -1.79 4.05 -20.98
N ILE A 9 -1.06 4.87 -20.24
CA ILE A 9 -0.61 4.59 -18.88
C ILE A 9 -1.35 5.41 -17.82
N SER A 10 -2.13 6.40 -18.22
CA SER A 10 -2.83 7.30 -17.30
C SER A 10 -3.69 6.56 -16.26
N PRO A 11 -4.37 5.43 -16.56
CA PRO A 11 -5.09 4.67 -15.53
C PRO A 11 -4.18 4.09 -14.44
N ALA A 12 -2.98 3.62 -14.80
CA ALA A 12 -2.01 3.08 -13.85
C ALA A 12 -1.39 4.20 -12.99
N VAL A 13 -1.13 5.36 -13.60
CA VAL A 13 -0.62 6.55 -12.91
C VAL A 13 -1.68 7.12 -11.97
N SER A 14 -2.92 7.20 -12.41
CA SER A 14 -4.07 7.58 -11.58
C SER A 14 -4.21 6.68 -10.35
N ALA A 15 -4.20 5.37 -10.56
CA ALA A 15 -4.27 4.40 -9.46
C ALA A 15 -3.11 4.56 -8.46
N LEU A 16 -1.89 4.76 -8.96
CA LEU A 16 -0.72 5.02 -8.13
C LEU A 16 -0.88 6.27 -7.26
N LEU A 17 -1.42 7.34 -7.84
CA LEU A 17 -1.65 8.64 -7.19
C LEU A 17 -3.01 8.71 -6.48
N GLY A 18 -3.54 7.57 -6.03
CA GLY A 18 -4.75 7.51 -5.22
C GLY A 18 -6.03 7.94 -5.95
N GLY A 19 -6.13 7.67 -7.25
CA GLY A 19 -7.29 8.01 -8.07
C GLY A 19 -7.29 9.44 -8.59
N ALA A 20 -6.14 10.12 -8.61
CA ALA A 20 -6.02 11.46 -9.17
C ALA A 20 -6.35 11.47 -10.68
N GLU A 21 -7.00 12.51 -11.15
CA GLU A 21 -7.12 12.81 -12.58
C GLU A 21 -5.76 13.28 -13.10
N VAL A 22 -5.21 12.60 -14.11
CA VAL A 22 -3.87 12.87 -14.62
C VAL A 22 -3.89 13.24 -16.09
N ASP A 23 -3.04 14.20 -16.46
CA ASP A 23 -2.93 14.69 -17.85
C ASP A 23 -1.48 15.10 -18.16
N LEU A 24 -1.12 15.04 -19.46
CA LEU A 24 0.16 15.49 -19.99
C LEU A 24 -0.08 16.41 -21.19
N ARG A 25 0.28 17.69 -21.08
CA ARG A 25 0.08 18.69 -22.14
C ARG A 25 1.37 19.26 -22.66
N LEU A 26 1.39 19.61 -23.94
CA LEU A 26 2.48 20.36 -24.56
C LEU A 26 2.49 21.80 -24.04
N GLY A 27 3.66 22.28 -23.70
CA GLY A 27 3.90 23.63 -23.21
C GLY A 27 4.20 23.67 -21.70
N ALA A 28 4.84 24.76 -21.28
CA ALA A 28 5.09 25.03 -19.87
C ALA A 28 3.93 25.88 -19.30
N VAL A 29 3.16 25.32 -18.40
CA VAL A 29 2.02 26.01 -17.77
C VAL A 29 2.33 26.20 -16.28
N GLY A 30 2.65 27.43 -15.91
CA GLY A 30 2.85 27.83 -14.51
C GLY A 30 4.09 27.21 -13.84
N ALA A 31 4.23 27.49 -12.54
CA ALA A 31 5.29 26.90 -11.71
C ALA A 31 4.96 25.47 -11.29
N SER A 32 5.97 24.68 -10.94
CA SER A 32 5.79 23.37 -10.33
C SER A 32 5.09 23.49 -8.99
N VAL A 33 4.07 22.66 -8.77
CA VAL A 33 3.27 22.56 -7.56
C VAL A 33 3.28 21.09 -7.10
N GLY A 34 3.27 20.84 -5.83
CA GLY A 34 3.41 19.44 -5.36
C GLY A 34 2.94 19.24 -3.93
N GLU A 35 3.85 18.90 -3.04
CA GLU A 35 3.56 18.52 -1.65
C GLU A 35 2.64 19.51 -0.93
N GLY A 36 1.62 18.97 -0.24
CA GLY A 36 0.67 19.77 0.55
C GLY A 36 -0.47 20.42 -0.25
N THR A 37 -0.52 20.22 -1.56
CA THR A 37 -1.55 20.79 -2.45
C THR A 37 -2.44 19.70 -3.05
N PHE A 38 -3.61 20.09 -3.55
CA PHE A 38 -4.56 19.19 -4.25
C PHE A 38 -4.24 19.05 -5.74
N GLU A 39 -3.26 19.80 -6.21
CA GLU A 39 -2.75 19.76 -7.57
C GLU A 39 -1.26 19.43 -7.54
N LEU A 40 -0.83 18.45 -8.32
CA LEU A 40 0.56 18.15 -8.60
C LEU A 40 0.85 18.61 -10.02
N ARG A 41 1.85 19.49 -10.20
CA ARG A 41 2.27 20.00 -11.50
C ARG A 41 3.77 19.92 -11.63
N GLN A 42 4.23 19.26 -12.70
CA GLN A 42 5.65 19.06 -12.96
C GLN A 42 5.98 19.30 -14.43
N LEU A 43 7.13 19.93 -14.66
CA LEU A 43 7.62 20.17 -16.01
C LEU A 43 8.49 19.00 -16.46
N LEU A 44 8.36 18.63 -17.71
CA LEU A 44 9.05 17.53 -18.35
C LEU A 44 9.55 17.97 -19.72
N THR A 45 10.81 17.62 -20.05
CA THR A 45 11.35 17.83 -21.38
C THR A 45 11.44 16.49 -22.11
N ILE A 46 10.82 16.41 -23.28
CA ILE A 46 10.87 15.25 -24.19
C ILE A 46 11.27 15.77 -25.59
N ASP A 47 12.35 15.25 -26.15
CA ASP A 47 12.85 15.62 -27.46
C ASP A 47 12.92 17.15 -27.67
N SER A 48 13.51 17.85 -26.72
CA SER A 48 13.68 19.32 -26.68
C SER A 48 12.37 20.12 -26.58
N ARG A 49 11.23 19.49 -26.40
CA ARG A 49 9.95 20.16 -26.18
C ARG A 49 9.54 20.04 -24.69
N GLN A 50 8.98 21.12 -24.19
CA GLN A 50 8.47 21.14 -22.81
C GLN A 50 7.02 20.63 -22.77
N TYR A 51 6.74 19.83 -21.75
CA TYR A 51 5.41 19.32 -21.41
C TYR A 51 5.14 19.62 -19.96
N THR A 52 3.86 19.78 -19.63
CA THR A 52 3.39 19.89 -18.25
C THR A 52 2.58 18.65 -17.91
N PHE A 53 3.02 17.91 -16.92
CA PHE A 53 2.23 16.88 -16.24
C PHE A 53 1.40 17.51 -15.16
N THR A 54 0.12 17.19 -15.09
CA THR A 54 -0.79 17.61 -14.02
C THR A 54 -1.50 16.40 -13.43
N ALA A 55 -1.65 16.38 -12.11
CA ALA A 55 -2.52 15.46 -11.41
C ALA A 55 -3.40 16.24 -10.45
N LEU A 56 -4.70 15.98 -10.45
CA LEU A 56 -5.71 16.63 -9.61
C LEU A 56 -6.39 15.59 -8.74
N ARG A 57 -6.41 15.83 -7.43
CA ARG A 57 -7.08 14.94 -6.48
C ARG A 57 -7.83 15.79 -5.45
N PRO A 58 -9.14 16.00 -5.64
CA PRO A 58 -9.93 16.75 -4.67
C PRO A 58 -10.03 15.99 -3.34
N GLY A 59 -9.92 16.70 -2.24
CA GLY A 59 -10.13 16.19 -0.89
C GLY A 59 -8.90 15.67 -0.14
N LEU A 60 -7.81 15.29 -0.83
CA LEU A 60 -6.57 14.85 -0.17
C LEU A 60 -5.35 15.48 -0.84
N PRO A 61 -4.49 16.20 -0.10
CA PRO A 61 -3.29 16.82 -0.66
C PRO A 61 -2.27 15.75 -1.08
N PHE A 62 -1.43 16.08 -2.06
CA PHE A 62 -0.32 15.23 -2.46
C PHE A 62 0.77 15.20 -1.40
N THR A 63 1.32 14.03 -1.15
CA THR A 63 2.43 13.84 -0.23
C THR A 63 3.78 14.05 -0.92
N ARG A 64 4.82 14.26 -0.12
CA ARG A 64 6.19 14.31 -0.63
C ARG A 64 6.58 13.03 -1.39
N THR A 65 6.12 11.88 -0.91
CA THR A 65 6.38 10.58 -1.56
C THR A 65 5.77 10.51 -2.94
N GLU A 66 4.51 10.92 -3.08
CA GLU A 66 3.81 10.95 -4.37
C GLU A 66 4.47 11.93 -5.34
N THR A 67 4.88 13.10 -4.84
CA THR A 67 5.60 14.11 -5.64
C THR A 67 6.95 13.58 -6.15
N GLN A 68 7.72 12.92 -5.29
CA GLN A 68 9.00 12.31 -5.70
C GLN A 68 8.79 11.14 -6.66
N PHE A 69 7.77 10.33 -6.42
CA PHE A 69 7.46 9.20 -7.28
C PHE A 69 7.04 9.64 -8.68
N SER A 70 6.26 10.70 -8.79
CA SER A 70 5.85 11.26 -10.09
C SER A 70 7.05 11.81 -10.88
N LEU A 71 8.05 12.42 -10.22
CA LEU A 71 9.28 12.84 -10.88
C LEU A 71 10.05 11.65 -11.49
N GLU A 72 10.16 10.54 -10.75
CA GLU A 72 10.80 9.32 -11.26
C GLU A 72 9.99 8.69 -12.40
N LEU A 73 8.66 8.74 -12.32
CA LEU A 73 7.76 8.29 -13.39
C LEU A 73 7.99 9.08 -14.67
N LEU A 74 7.97 10.40 -14.60
CA LEU A 74 8.16 11.27 -15.75
C LEU A 74 9.55 11.12 -16.36
N THR A 75 10.55 10.95 -15.52
CA THR A 75 11.92 10.69 -15.99
C THR A 75 12.02 9.34 -16.72
N ALA A 76 11.39 8.29 -16.18
CA ALA A 76 11.36 6.98 -16.80
C ALA A 76 10.56 7.01 -18.12
N PHE A 77 9.41 7.71 -18.12
CA PHE A 77 8.58 7.89 -19.32
C PHE A 77 9.34 8.62 -20.43
N SER A 78 9.97 9.74 -20.11
CA SER A 78 10.79 10.50 -21.08
C SER A 78 11.91 9.64 -21.66
N GLY A 79 12.63 8.90 -20.80
CA GLY A 79 13.70 8.02 -21.23
C GLY A 79 13.23 6.88 -22.14
N LEU A 80 12.08 6.26 -21.86
CA LEU A 80 11.51 5.24 -22.71
C LEU A 80 10.99 5.84 -24.02
N TYR A 81 10.29 6.97 -23.96
CA TYR A 81 9.74 7.63 -25.13
C TYR A 81 10.81 8.00 -26.14
N SER A 82 11.82 8.74 -25.71
CA SER A 82 12.92 9.21 -26.58
C SER A 82 13.86 8.07 -26.96
N GLY A 83 14.19 7.17 -26.04
CA GLY A 83 15.13 6.08 -26.27
C GLY A 83 14.64 5.04 -27.27
N PHE A 84 13.35 4.75 -27.26
CA PHE A 84 12.73 3.79 -28.19
C PHE A 84 11.97 4.43 -29.35
N LYS A 85 11.91 5.76 -29.44
CA LYS A 85 11.14 6.48 -30.48
C LYS A 85 9.71 5.91 -30.61
N LEU A 86 9.00 5.86 -29.48
CA LEU A 86 7.71 5.13 -29.35
C LEU A 86 6.64 5.52 -30.36
N GLU A 87 6.77 6.68 -31.00
CA GLU A 87 5.87 7.13 -32.08
C GLU A 87 5.89 6.19 -33.30
N GLY A 88 7.04 5.57 -33.58
CA GLY A 88 7.20 4.67 -34.73
C GLY A 88 6.59 3.29 -34.56
N TYR A 89 6.09 2.95 -33.37
CA TYR A 89 5.59 1.61 -33.08
C TYR A 89 4.06 1.52 -33.11
N THR A 90 3.56 0.31 -33.35
CA THR A 90 2.13 0.01 -33.23
C THR A 90 1.62 0.21 -31.79
N ALA A 91 0.32 0.41 -31.63
CA ALA A 91 -0.28 0.60 -30.29
C ALA A 91 0.01 -0.59 -29.36
N HIS A 92 -0.08 -1.83 -29.85
CA HIS A 92 0.19 -3.02 -29.05
C HIS A 92 1.64 -3.09 -28.56
N PHE A 93 2.61 -2.77 -29.43
CA PHE A 93 4.02 -2.77 -29.05
C PHE A 93 4.33 -1.67 -28.04
N ARG A 94 3.76 -0.47 -28.21
CA ARG A 94 3.84 0.61 -27.22
C ARG A 94 3.30 0.18 -25.84
N THR A 95 2.13 -0.45 -25.83
CA THR A 95 1.52 -0.96 -24.59
C THR A 95 2.43 -1.98 -23.91
N ALA A 96 3.05 -2.89 -24.64
CA ALA A 96 3.99 -3.87 -24.11
C ALA A 96 5.23 -3.21 -23.49
N LEU A 97 5.83 -2.21 -24.14
CA LEU A 97 6.97 -1.45 -23.62
C LEU A 97 6.59 -0.66 -22.37
N LEU A 98 5.42 -0.03 -22.37
CA LEU A 98 4.92 0.76 -21.25
C LEU A 98 4.46 -0.10 -20.07
N ALA A 99 4.17 -1.38 -20.28
CA ALA A 99 3.80 -2.28 -19.19
C ALA A 99 4.89 -2.42 -18.13
N SER A 100 6.16 -2.22 -18.47
CA SER A 100 7.29 -2.23 -17.54
C SER A 100 7.56 -0.87 -16.89
N LEU A 101 6.96 0.22 -17.36
CA LEU A 101 7.26 1.58 -16.92
C LEU A 101 7.07 1.75 -15.41
N MET A 102 5.98 1.22 -14.85
CA MET A 102 5.70 1.33 -13.41
C MET A 102 6.73 0.55 -12.58
N ASP A 103 7.17 -0.62 -13.02
CA ASP A 103 8.21 -1.40 -12.34
C ASP A 103 9.58 -0.69 -12.40
N ILE A 104 9.91 -0.05 -13.53
CA ILE A 104 11.10 0.78 -13.69
C ILE A 104 11.01 1.99 -12.75
N THR A 105 9.86 2.64 -12.69
CA THR A 105 9.63 3.79 -11.80
C THR A 105 9.83 3.41 -10.34
N VAL A 106 9.26 2.28 -9.90
CA VAL A 106 9.46 1.77 -8.53
C VAL A 106 10.95 1.49 -8.28
N ALA A 107 11.63 0.82 -9.21
CA ALA A 107 13.06 0.52 -9.06
C ALA A 107 13.93 1.80 -8.97
N ARG A 108 13.64 2.81 -9.78
CA ARG A 108 14.31 4.12 -9.74
C ARG A 108 14.05 4.83 -8.42
N PHE A 109 12.80 4.89 -7.99
CA PHE A 109 12.41 5.49 -6.71
C PHE A 109 13.13 4.81 -5.53
N LEU A 110 13.17 3.48 -5.49
CA LEU A 110 13.89 2.72 -4.46
C LEU A 110 15.40 2.93 -4.53
N ARG A 111 15.96 3.17 -5.71
CA ARG A 111 17.38 3.49 -5.87
C ARG A 111 17.72 4.88 -5.35
N GLY A 112 16.80 5.83 -5.43
CA GLY A 112 16.98 7.23 -5.01
C GLY A 112 17.87 8.02 -5.97
N ASP A 113 18.39 9.18 -5.53
CA ASP A 113 19.10 10.22 -6.33
C ASP A 113 20.21 9.72 -7.26
N ARG A 114 20.67 8.50 -7.06
CA ARG A 114 21.63 7.83 -7.92
C ARG A 114 20.94 6.88 -8.88
N SER A 115 20.12 7.41 -9.76
CA SER A 115 19.35 6.63 -10.74
C SER A 115 20.17 5.71 -11.64
N LYS A 116 21.47 5.96 -11.77
CA LYS A 116 22.40 5.04 -12.44
C LYS A 116 22.51 3.74 -11.63
N GLY A 117 22.13 2.61 -12.23
CA GLY A 117 22.21 1.30 -11.58
C GLY A 117 20.96 0.85 -10.82
N PHE A 118 19.77 1.26 -11.23
CA PHE A 118 18.50 0.75 -10.72
C PHE A 118 18.15 -0.67 -11.23
N TRP A 119 18.81 -1.14 -12.26
CA TRP A 119 18.56 -2.42 -12.93
C TRP A 119 18.55 -3.64 -12.00
N PRO A 120 19.44 -3.77 -10.99
CA PRO A 120 19.35 -4.92 -10.07
C PRO A 120 18.05 -4.95 -9.28
N ILE A 121 17.53 -3.79 -8.89
CA ILE A 121 16.22 -3.70 -8.19
C ILE A 121 15.08 -4.05 -9.16
N GLN A 122 15.15 -3.56 -10.39
CA GLN A 122 14.15 -3.85 -11.41
C GLN A 122 14.13 -5.35 -11.74
N GLN A 123 15.30 -6.00 -11.83
CA GLN A 123 15.40 -7.46 -12.00
C GLN A 123 14.77 -8.20 -10.82
N LEU A 124 15.04 -7.80 -9.57
CA LEU A 124 14.39 -8.38 -8.40
C LEU A 124 12.87 -8.24 -8.50
N ILE A 125 12.33 -7.07 -8.86
CA ILE A 125 10.89 -6.88 -9.04
C ILE A 125 10.34 -7.85 -10.10
N GLN A 126 11.01 -8.07 -11.23
CA GLN A 126 10.57 -9.02 -12.26
C GLN A 126 10.58 -10.46 -11.74
N LEU A 127 11.61 -10.86 -11.00
CA LEU A 127 11.67 -12.19 -10.37
C LEU A 127 10.53 -12.40 -9.37
N LEU A 128 10.26 -11.40 -8.52
CA LEU A 128 9.17 -11.47 -7.56
C LEU A 128 7.79 -11.47 -8.25
N LYS A 129 7.64 -10.79 -9.38
CA LYS A 129 6.43 -10.89 -10.21
C LYS A 129 6.23 -12.30 -10.71
N SER A 130 7.25 -12.92 -11.29
CA SER A 130 7.19 -14.31 -11.72
C SER A 130 6.82 -15.22 -10.55
N LEU A 131 7.48 -15.06 -9.40
CA LEU A 131 7.22 -15.86 -8.21
C LEU A 131 5.77 -15.66 -7.69
N SER A 132 5.24 -14.44 -7.75
CA SER A 132 3.89 -14.16 -7.25
C SER A 132 2.77 -14.90 -7.99
N TYR A 133 3.03 -15.41 -9.18
CA TYR A 133 2.10 -16.27 -9.94
C TYR A 133 2.33 -17.76 -9.72
N GLN A 134 3.44 -18.12 -9.07
CA GLN A 134 3.74 -19.52 -8.82
C GLN A 134 2.96 -20.04 -7.61
N ARG A 135 2.68 -21.32 -7.64
CA ARG A 135 2.09 -22.05 -6.53
C ARG A 135 2.94 -23.30 -6.25
N TYR A 136 3.16 -23.56 -4.98
CA TYR A 136 3.79 -24.77 -4.51
C TYR A 136 2.78 -25.53 -3.65
N GLU A 137 2.45 -26.75 -4.03
CA GLU A 137 1.44 -27.58 -3.35
C GLU A 137 0.10 -26.84 -3.13
N GLY A 138 -0.33 -26.07 -4.15
CA GLY A 138 -1.58 -25.31 -4.12
C GLY A 138 -1.53 -23.98 -3.37
N LYS A 139 -0.46 -23.71 -2.61
CA LYS A 139 -0.29 -22.43 -1.88
C LYS A 139 0.52 -21.42 -2.69
N PRO A 140 0.23 -20.14 -2.60
CA PRO A 140 1.07 -19.11 -3.19
C PRO A 140 2.51 -19.20 -2.68
N ALA A 141 3.48 -18.96 -3.55
CA ALA A 141 4.86 -18.81 -3.15
C ALA A 141 5.05 -17.49 -2.42
N THR A 142 5.71 -17.55 -1.26
CA THR A 142 6.04 -16.37 -0.45
C THR A 142 7.55 -16.22 -0.35
N THR A 143 8.05 -14.99 -0.24
CA THR A 143 9.46 -14.72 0.03
C THR A 143 9.64 -13.27 0.49
N GLY A 144 10.83 -12.94 0.99
CA GLY A 144 11.15 -11.57 1.39
C GLY A 144 12.63 -11.26 1.34
N PHE A 145 12.94 -10.02 0.98
CA PHE A 145 14.29 -9.46 0.96
C PHE A 145 14.34 -8.20 1.81
N LEU A 146 15.33 -8.13 2.69
CA LEU A 146 15.77 -6.87 3.31
C LEU A 146 16.96 -6.37 2.50
N VAL A 147 16.77 -5.26 1.78
CA VAL A 147 17.82 -4.62 0.98
C VAL A 147 18.40 -3.46 1.77
N HIS A 148 19.70 -3.50 2.01
CA HIS A 148 20.41 -2.52 2.82
C HIS A 148 21.44 -1.73 2.02
N ARG A 149 21.76 -0.54 2.52
CA ARG A 149 22.81 0.35 1.99
C ARG A 149 23.97 0.58 2.97
N THR A 150 23.85 0.06 4.18
CA THR A 150 24.88 0.16 5.21
C THR A 150 26.01 -0.82 4.96
N THR A 151 27.15 -0.60 5.59
CA THR A 151 28.21 -1.62 5.66
C THR A 151 27.70 -2.83 6.42
N GLU A 152 28.21 -4.01 6.06
CA GLU A 152 27.78 -5.27 6.71
C GLU A 152 27.99 -5.27 8.23
N PRO A 153 29.11 -4.74 8.79
CA PRO A 153 29.28 -4.63 10.25
C PRO A 153 28.21 -3.78 10.93
N ALA A 154 27.83 -2.63 10.34
CA ALA A 154 26.77 -1.77 10.89
C ALA A 154 25.41 -2.47 10.86
N LEU A 155 25.09 -3.20 9.79
CA LEU A 155 23.88 -4.00 9.71
C LEU A 155 23.87 -5.11 10.77
N ARG A 156 24.97 -5.84 10.94
CA ARG A 156 25.09 -6.90 11.96
C ARG A 156 24.87 -6.34 13.37
N LYS A 157 25.43 -5.15 13.69
CA LYS A 157 25.18 -4.47 14.96
C LYS A 157 23.71 -4.17 15.16
N THR A 158 23.04 -3.56 14.18
CA THR A 158 21.60 -3.24 14.23
C THR A 158 20.73 -4.46 14.46
N ILE A 159 21.04 -5.56 13.76
CA ILE A 159 20.32 -6.83 13.89
C ILE A 159 20.48 -7.39 15.32
N LYS A 160 21.71 -7.41 15.84
CA LYS A 160 22.00 -7.91 17.20
C LYS A 160 21.29 -7.10 18.28
N GLU A 161 21.27 -5.78 18.20
CA GLU A 161 20.60 -4.90 19.16
C GLU A 161 19.08 -5.18 19.29
N ARG A 162 18.47 -5.73 18.23
CA ARG A 162 17.05 -6.09 18.18
C ARG A 162 16.76 -7.56 18.46
N ARG A 163 17.75 -8.32 18.89
CA ARG A 163 17.66 -9.77 19.12
C ARG A 163 17.28 -10.58 17.86
N HIS A 164 17.41 -9.99 16.68
CA HIS A 164 17.29 -10.72 15.44
C HIS A 164 18.54 -11.57 15.20
N THR A 165 18.43 -12.62 14.43
CA THR A 165 19.54 -13.49 14.09
C THR A 165 19.86 -13.37 12.60
N LEU A 166 21.11 -13.06 12.27
CA LEU A 166 21.63 -13.11 10.91
C LEU A 166 22.42 -14.41 10.71
N ILE A 167 21.97 -15.24 9.82
CA ILE A 167 22.66 -16.46 9.38
C ILE A 167 23.45 -16.06 8.11
N PRO A 168 24.79 -15.95 8.18
CA PRO A 168 25.58 -15.48 7.05
C PRO A 168 25.62 -16.53 5.94
N LEU A 169 25.65 -16.06 4.69
CA LEU A 169 25.88 -16.85 3.49
C LEU A 169 27.26 -16.47 2.90
N GLN A 170 28.12 -17.47 2.74
CA GLN A 170 29.44 -17.30 2.13
C GLN A 170 29.71 -18.42 1.13
N PRO A 171 30.13 -18.08 -0.09
CA PRO A 171 30.22 -16.71 -0.64
C PRO A 171 28.87 -16.06 -0.84
N HIS A 172 28.85 -14.73 -0.92
CA HIS A 172 27.62 -14.00 -1.26
C HIS A 172 27.08 -14.48 -2.60
N GLN A 173 25.77 -14.54 -2.72
CA GLN A 173 25.09 -15.05 -3.92
C GLN A 173 24.38 -13.91 -4.65
N PRO A 174 24.57 -13.75 -5.96
CA PRO A 174 23.81 -12.77 -6.73
C PRO A 174 22.34 -13.21 -6.86
N VAL A 175 21.42 -12.25 -6.78
CA VAL A 175 20.02 -12.49 -7.10
C VAL A 175 19.88 -12.58 -8.62
N THR A 176 19.84 -13.79 -9.13
CA THR A 176 19.66 -14.12 -10.55
C THR A 176 18.33 -14.85 -10.75
N PRO A 177 17.84 -15.03 -11.97
CA PRO A 177 16.67 -15.88 -12.22
C PRO A 177 16.78 -17.25 -11.55
N SER A 178 17.94 -17.89 -11.65
CA SER A 178 18.18 -19.21 -11.04
C SER A 178 18.23 -19.20 -9.51
N PHE A 179 18.40 -18.07 -8.85
CA PHE A 179 18.40 -17.97 -7.39
C PHE A 179 17.05 -18.39 -6.78
N LEU A 180 15.94 -18.12 -7.46
CA LEU A 180 14.59 -18.46 -7.03
C LEU A 180 14.02 -19.70 -7.74
N ASP A 181 14.80 -20.37 -8.61
CA ASP A 181 14.36 -21.61 -9.28
C ASP A 181 14.24 -22.78 -8.31
N ASN A 182 15.03 -22.76 -7.22
CA ASN A 182 14.93 -23.77 -6.19
C ASN A 182 13.77 -23.47 -5.24
N PRO A 183 12.71 -24.30 -5.20
CA PRO A 183 11.58 -24.09 -4.30
C PRO A 183 11.96 -23.97 -2.83
N LEU A 184 13.03 -24.63 -2.38
CA LEU A 184 13.50 -24.55 -1.00
C LEU A 184 13.91 -23.12 -0.63
N ALA A 185 14.46 -22.34 -1.57
CA ALA A 185 14.89 -20.98 -1.31
C ALA A 185 13.74 -20.08 -0.83
N TYR A 186 12.56 -20.19 -1.44
CA TYR A 186 11.40 -19.37 -1.05
C TYR A 186 10.44 -20.11 -0.10
N ARG A 187 10.57 -21.41 0.07
CA ARG A 187 9.74 -22.16 1.01
C ARG A 187 10.07 -21.87 2.47
N PHE A 188 11.35 -21.65 2.77
CA PHE A 188 11.81 -21.29 4.13
C PHE A 188 11.82 -19.79 4.39
N ILE A 189 11.92 -18.96 3.35
CA ILE A 189 11.98 -17.52 3.46
C ILE A 189 10.59 -16.97 3.18
N ASP A 190 9.79 -16.89 4.24
CA ASP A 190 8.36 -16.56 4.18
C ASP A 190 8.06 -15.04 3.99
N GLY A 191 9.07 -14.19 4.09
CA GLY A 191 8.87 -12.74 4.03
C GLY A 191 8.13 -12.16 5.24
N THR A 192 8.01 -12.94 6.32
CA THR A 192 7.39 -12.53 7.59
C THR A 192 8.37 -12.74 8.74
N ASN A 193 8.87 -13.95 8.90
CA ASN A 193 9.82 -14.32 9.95
C ASN A 193 11.25 -14.44 9.44
N LEU A 194 11.40 -14.82 8.17
CA LEU A 194 12.67 -15.04 7.50
C LEU A 194 12.76 -14.20 6.23
N PHE A 195 13.91 -13.54 6.06
CA PHE A 195 14.22 -12.67 4.94
C PHE A 195 15.60 -12.95 4.39
N PHE A 196 15.77 -12.91 3.09
CA PHE A 196 17.09 -12.74 2.52
C PHE A 196 17.61 -11.34 2.83
N VAL A 197 18.87 -11.23 3.23
CA VAL A 197 19.56 -9.96 3.41
C VAL A 197 20.45 -9.71 2.21
N ALA A 198 20.13 -8.69 1.43
CA ALA A 198 20.85 -8.34 0.21
C ALA A 198 21.38 -6.91 0.25
N SER A 199 22.50 -6.71 -0.41
CA SER A 199 23.00 -5.37 -0.70
C SER A 199 22.15 -4.69 -1.78
N ILE A 200 22.31 -3.39 -1.96
CA ILE A 200 21.65 -2.63 -3.04
C ILE A 200 22.10 -3.09 -4.45
N GLN A 201 23.20 -3.83 -4.57
CA GLN A 201 23.65 -4.49 -5.78
C GLN A 201 23.06 -5.90 -5.96
N MET A 202 22.10 -6.27 -5.11
CA MET A 202 21.45 -7.59 -5.10
C MET A 202 22.42 -8.76 -4.89
N GLN A 203 23.40 -8.57 -4.00
CA GLN A 203 24.22 -9.66 -3.48
C GLN A 203 23.65 -10.10 -2.14
N VAL A 204 23.18 -11.34 -2.04
CA VAL A 204 22.64 -11.95 -0.82
C VAL A 204 23.78 -12.30 0.11
N ALA A 205 23.83 -11.69 1.28
CA ALA A 205 24.84 -11.89 2.32
C ALA A 205 24.39 -12.88 3.41
N GLY A 206 23.12 -13.22 3.47
CA GLY A 206 22.61 -14.14 4.48
C GLY A 206 21.10 -14.15 4.59
N VAL A 207 20.62 -14.83 5.64
CA VAL A 207 19.21 -14.92 6.01
C VAL A 207 19.01 -14.27 7.38
N LEU A 208 18.10 -13.32 7.45
CA LEU A 208 17.64 -12.72 8.68
C LEU A 208 16.47 -13.51 9.25
N ARG A 209 16.59 -13.94 10.49
CA ARG A 209 15.46 -14.41 11.29
C ARG A 209 15.06 -13.29 12.26
N THR A 210 13.83 -12.80 12.13
CA THR A 210 13.27 -11.85 13.08
C THR A 210 13.06 -12.52 14.42
N SER A 211 13.27 -11.80 15.53
CA SER A 211 13.01 -12.36 16.86
C SER A 211 11.53 -12.65 16.98
N GLY A 212 11.24 -13.88 17.32
CA GLY A 212 9.89 -14.43 17.37
C GLY A 212 8.93 -13.61 18.23
N ILE A 213 7.92 -13.39 17.67
CA ILE A 213 6.76 -12.57 17.76
C ILE A 213 5.65 -13.32 18.52
N CYS A 214 6.02 -14.03 19.57
CA CYS A 214 5.07 -14.80 20.38
C CYS A 214 4.00 -13.93 21.10
N SER A 215 4.10 -12.60 21.04
CA SER A 215 3.17 -11.68 21.71
C SER A 215 2.48 -10.68 20.76
N GLN A 216 2.68 -10.81 19.45
CA GLN A 216 2.06 -9.88 18.51
C GLN A 216 0.61 -10.21 18.24
N THR A 217 -0.22 -9.17 18.19
CA THR A 217 -1.58 -9.28 17.70
C THR A 217 -1.58 -9.68 16.20
N ASP A 218 -2.66 -10.30 15.73
CA ASP A 218 -2.81 -10.64 14.31
C ASP A 218 -2.60 -9.43 13.38
N ILE A 219 -3.00 -8.24 13.82
CA ILE A 219 -2.81 -6.99 13.09
C ILE A 219 -1.32 -6.66 12.94
N GLU A 220 -0.54 -6.76 14.00
CA GLU A 220 0.90 -6.50 13.97
C GLU A 220 1.65 -7.49 13.09
N ARG A 221 1.27 -8.75 13.15
CA ARG A 221 1.81 -9.80 12.28
C ARG A 221 1.50 -9.52 10.80
N LEU A 222 0.26 -9.21 10.47
CA LEU A 222 -0.16 -8.91 9.10
C LEU A 222 0.49 -7.63 8.55
N THR A 223 0.72 -6.63 9.37
CA THR A 223 1.25 -5.33 8.96
C THR A 223 2.77 -5.24 8.99
N GLN A 224 3.46 -6.22 9.57
CA GLN A 224 4.92 -6.28 9.67
C GLN A 224 5.55 -4.99 10.26
N ARG A 225 4.89 -4.38 11.26
CA ARG A 225 5.30 -3.07 11.81
C ARG A 225 6.75 -3.05 12.33
N GLU A 226 7.24 -4.15 12.90
CA GLU A 226 8.63 -4.25 13.36
C GLU A 226 9.65 -4.13 12.22
N LEU A 227 9.30 -4.61 11.04
CA LEU A 227 10.18 -4.55 9.87
C LEU A 227 10.45 -3.11 9.43
N PHE A 228 9.50 -2.18 9.60
CA PHE A 228 9.74 -0.75 9.35
C PHE A 228 10.86 -0.18 10.21
N SER A 229 10.90 -0.57 11.48
CA SER A 229 11.94 -0.14 12.41
C SER A 229 13.32 -0.67 11.98
N LEU A 230 13.38 -1.90 11.50
CA LEU A 230 14.59 -2.50 10.97
C LEU A 230 15.04 -1.82 9.68
N VAL A 231 14.12 -1.60 8.73
CA VAL A 231 14.38 -0.89 7.47
C VAL A 231 14.97 0.50 7.74
N ARG A 232 14.35 1.28 8.63
CA ARG A 232 14.84 2.62 9.01
C ARG A 232 16.28 2.59 9.52
N ARG A 233 16.67 1.58 10.29
CA ARG A 233 18.01 1.44 10.88
C ARG A 233 19.03 0.86 9.91
N SER A 234 18.58 0.19 8.87
CA SER A 234 19.45 -0.39 7.84
C SER A 234 19.99 0.68 6.86
N GLY A 235 19.74 1.95 7.15
CA GLY A 235 20.31 3.09 6.45
C GLY A 235 19.32 3.78 5.50
N SER A 236 19.67 5.01 5.13
CA SER A 236 18.88 5.78 4.16
C SER A 236 18.75 5.03 2.83
N GLY A 237 17.51 4.86 2.36
CA GLY A 237 17.19 4.14 1.13
C GLY A 237 17.24 2.61 1.26
N ALA A 238 17.38 2.04 2.47
CA ALA A 238 17.07 0.64 2.70
C ALA A 238 15.56 0.40 2.56
N PHE A 239 15.18 -0.81 2.12
CA PHE A 239 13.80 -1.22 1.99
C PHE A 239 13.66 -2.73 2.21
N ALA A 240 12.48 -3.17 2.57
CA ALA A 240 12.13 -4.58 2.51
C ALA A 240 11.13 -4.80 1.37
N ILE A 241 11.28 -5.88 0.62
CA ILE A 241 10.35 -6.27 -0.45
C ILE A 241 9.92 -7.71 -0.24
N THR A 242 8.63 -7.97 -0.29
CA THR A 242 8.05 -9.30 -0.01
C THR A 242 7.02 -9.68 -1.06
N VAL A 243 6.86 -10.98 -1.27
CA VAL A 243 5.68 -11.59 -1.90
C VAL A 243 4.89 -12.24 -0.78
N ASN A 244 3.65 -11.83 -0.59
CA ASN A 244 2.79 -12.32 0.48
C ASN A 244 1.88 -13.48 0.07
N GLU A 245 1.15 -14.06 1.02
CA GLU A 245 0.26 -15.21 0.84
C GLU A 245 -0.92 -14.96 -0.12
N VAL A 246 -1.20 -13.71 -0.46
CA VAL A 246 -2.23 -13.33 -1.43
C VAL A 246 -1.65 -12.91 -2.78
N SER A 247 -0.38 -13.27 -3.04
CA SER A 247 0.32 -13.03 -4.31
C SER A 247 0.52 -11.53 -4.63
N GLU A 248 0.64 -10.69 -3.61
CA GLU A 248 0.96 -9.28 -3.75
C GLU A 248 2.43 -9.03 -3.46
N ILE A 249 3.00 -8.03 -4.13
CA ILE A 249 4.35 -7.54 -3.81
C ILE A 249 4.19 -6.31 -2.92
N GLU A 250 4.82 -6.34 -1.76
CA GLU A 250 4.84 -5.23 -0.81
C GLU A 250 6.27 -4.72 -0.65
N VAL A 251 6.44 -3.41 -0.72
CA VAL A 251 7.73 -2.76 -0.48
C VAL A 251 7.59 -1.83 0.71
N LEU A 252 8.27 -2.17 1.79
CA LEU A 252 8.30 -1.37 3.01
C LEU A 252 9.48 -0.40 2.94
N ILE A 253 9.19 0.90 3.07
CA ILE A 253 10.19 1.97 2.97
C ILE A 253 10.18 2.78 4.27
N SER A 254 11.31 3.29 4.67
CA SER A 254 11.39 4.25 5.78
C SER A 254 10.95 5.65 5.30
N PRO A 255 10.16 6.40 6.06
CA PRO A 255 9.61 6.17 7.39
C PRO A 255 8.18 5.61 7.38
N ALA A 256 8.04 4.31 7.34
CA ALA A 256 6.75 3.61 7.43
C ALA A 256 5.82 3.79 6.21
N LYS A 257 6.39 3.87 5.01
CA LYS A 257 5.64 3.96 3.74
C LYS A 257 5.66 2.63 3.00
N LEU A 258 4.60 2.38 2.27
CA LEU A 258 4.40 1.13 1.53
C LEU A 258 4.12 1.41 0.05
N LEU A 259 4.78 0.64 -0.81
CA LEU A 259 4.33 0.44 -2.18
C LEU A 259 3.74 -0.96 -2.26
N ILE A 260 2.57 -1.08 -2.86
CA ILE A 260 1.86 -2.35 -2.97
C ILE A 260 1.55 -2.60 -4.43
N ARG A 261 1.95 -3.77 -4.94
CA ARG A 261 1.54 -4.24 -6.25
C ARG A 261 0.46 -5.30 -6.11
N ARG A 262 -0.76 -4.90 -6.43
CA ARG A 262 -1.98 -5.73 -6.35
C ARG A 262 -2.63 -5.86 -7.72
N LYS A 263 -2.95 -7.07 -8.14
CA LYS A 263 -3.58 -7.33 -9.47
C LYS A 263 -2.85 -6.63 -10.64
N GLY A 264 -1.51 -6.54 -10.55
CA GLY A 264 -0.70 -5.92 -11.60
C GLY A 264 -0.51 -4.41 -11.47
N VAL A 265 -1.23 -3.74 -10.57
CA VAL A 265 -1.20 -2.28 -10.39
C VAL A 265 -0.42 -1.92 -9.13
N TRP A 266 0.45 -0.91 -9.22
CA TRP A 266 1.15 -0.33 -8.09
C TRP A 266 0.30 0.76 -7.43
N ALA A 267 0.33 0.81 -6.11
CA ALA A 267 -0.27 1.86 -5.29
C ALA A 267 0.69 2.28 -4.17
N ILE A 268 0.60 3.54 -3.76
CA ILE A 268 1.32 4.08 -2.60
C ILE A 268 0.37 4.08 -1.41
N PHE A 269 0.79 3.45 -0.32
CA PHE A 269 0.11 3.59 0.96
C PHE A 269 0.96 4.50 1.86
N ASP A 270 0.47 5.72 2.09
CA ASP A 270 1.13 6.72 2.93
C ASP A 270 0.34 6.89 4.24
N PRO A 271 0.85 6.39 5.38
CA PRO A 271 0.19 6.53 6.67
C PRO A 271 -0.08 7.97 7.08
N ASP A 272 0.79 8.92 6.69
CA ASP A 272 0.63 10.32 7.08
C ASP A 272 -0.58 10.96 6.38
N LEU A 273 -0.88 10.55 5.14
CA LEU A 273 -2.09 10.95 4.44
C LEU A 273 -3.34 10.44 5.16
N PHE A 274 -3.31 9.18 5.61
CA PHE A 274 -4.41 8.59 6.35
C PHE A 274 -4.62 9.29 7.71
N ARG A 275 -3.54 9.60 8.44
CA ARG A 275 -3.59 10.36 9.69
C ARG A 275 -4.19 11.75 9.46
N SER A 276 -3.76 12.46 8.44
CA SER A 276 -4.30 13.78 8.11
C SER A 276 -5.79 13.73 7.73
N PHE A 277 -6.21 12.69 7.03
CA PHE A 277 -7.63 12.46 6.73
C PHE A 277 -8.46 12.26 7.99
N LEU A 278 -7.97 11.51 8.97
CA LEU A 278 -8.71 11.22 10.20
C LEU A 278 -8.60 12.33 11.27
N ALA A 279 -7.68 13.27 11.12
CA ALA A 279 -7.47 14.35 12.07
C ALA A 279 -8.79 15.08 12.41
N GLY A 280 -9.05 15.27 13.69
CA GLY A 280 -10.27 15.89 14.20
C GLY A 280 -11.55 15.06 14.12
N SER A 281 -11.50 13.83 13.61
CA SER A 281 -12.69 12.96 13.53
C SER A 281 -12.64 11.80 14.52
N ILE A 282 -11.46 11.45 14.98
CA ILE A 282 -11.21 10.42 15.98
C ILE A 282 -10.00 10.84 16.82
N ASP A 283 -9.93 10.40 18.06
CA ASP A 283 -8.82 10.69 18.96
C ASP A 283 -7.49 10.20 18.38
N ALA A 284 -6.44 11.00 18.57
CA ALA A 284 -5.12 10.74 17.99
C ALA A 284 -4.55 9.36 18.34
N ASP A 285 -4.77 8.89 19.57
CA ASP A 285 -4.32 7.58 20.03
C ASP A 285 -4.98 6.41 19.30
N ALA A 286 -6.22 6.59 18.83
CA ALA A 286 -6.96 5.59 18.09
C ALA A 286 -6.61 5.57 16.58
N VAL A 287 -6.07 6.67 16.05
CA VAL A 287 -5.79 6.81 14.61
C VAL A 287 -4.82 5.74 14.12
N ASP A 288 -3.72 5.51 14.82
CA ASP A 288 -2.70 4.54 14.41
C ASP A 288 -3.20 3.10 14.46
N ASP A 289 -3.97 2.74 15.49
CA ASP A 289 -4.56 1.41 15.58
C ASP A 289 -5.61 1.20 14.48
N LEU A 290 -6.41 2.21 14.18
CA LEU A 290 -7.37 2.14 13.07
C LEU A 290 -6.67 2.03 11.72
N LEU A 291 -5.65 2.84 11.46
CA LEU A 291 -4.85 2.82 10.24
C LEU A 291 -4.30 1.42 9.94
N TRP A 292 -3.58 0.85 10.91
CA TRP A 292 -2.96 -0.46 10.72
C TRP A 292 -3.98 -1.58 10.66
N THR A 293 -5.12 -1.43 11.33
CA THR A 293 -6.22 -2.39 11.23
C THR A 293 -6.87 -2.34 9.84
N VAL A 294 -7.12 -1.16 9.30
CA VAL A 294 -7.64 -0.99 7.92
C VAL A 294 -6.67 -1.60 6.91
N TYR A 295 -5.37 -1.41 7.10
CA TYR A 295 -4.37 -2.02 6.24
C TYR A 295 -4.40 -3.56 6.35
N ALA A 296 -4.48 -4.12 7.56
CA ALA A 296 -4.61 -5.56 7.78
C ALA A 296 -5.86 -6.16 7.12
N VAL A 297 -7.02 -5.49 7.26
CA VAL A 297 -8.28 -5.89 6.59
C VAL A 297 -8.12 -5.87 5.07
N SER A 298 -7.44 -4.87 4.54
CA SER A 298 -7.13 -4.79 3.10
C SER A 298 -6.27 -5.96 2.62
N LYS A 299 -5.28 -6.41 3.41
CA LYS A 299 -4.46 -7.60 3.10
C LYS A 299 -5.28 -8.89 3.10
N LEU A 300 -6.22 -9.02 4.00
CA LEU A 300 -7.12 -10.17 4.06
C LEU A 300 -8.16 -10.18 2.93
N ARG A 301 -8.16 -9.15 2.08
CA ARG A 301 -9.16 -8.96 0.99
C ARG A 301 -10.60 -8.96 1.49
N HIS A 302 -10.81 -8.55 2.73
CA HIS A 302 -12.14 -8.29 3.25
C HIS A 302 -12.55 -6.86 2.94
N GLY A 303 -13.65 -6.69 2.24
CA GLY A 303 -14.22 -5.36 2.04
C GLY A 303 -14.99 -4.95 3.29
N THR A 304 -14.78 -3.72 3.78
CA THR A 304 -15.52 -3.16 4.92
C THR A 304 -15.83 -1.69 4.71
N VAL A 305 -16.80 -1.20 5.47
CA VAL A 305 -17.11 0.23 5.58
C VAL A 305 -17.05 0.60 7.06
N ILE A 306 -16.30 1.62 7.39
CA ILE A 306 -16.14 2.13 8.76
C ILE A 306 -16.60 3.58 8.79
N LEU A 307 -17.57 3.90 9.62
CA LEU A 307 -18.05 5.25 9.86
C LEU A 307 -17.52 5.76 11.22
N MET A 308 -16.80 6.88 11.20
CA MET A 308 -16.52 7.69 12.39
C MET A 308 -17.67 8.66 12.58
N HIS A 309 -18.61 8.30 13.48
CA HIS A 309 -19.85 9.03 13.69
C HIS A 309 -19.66 10.20 14.63
N ALA A 310 -19.93 11.41 14.13
CA ALA A 310 -19.82 12.65 14.90
C ALA A 310 -21.15 13.05 15.62
N GLY A 311 -22.23 12.30 15.40
CA GLY A 311 -23.55 12.63 15.91
C GLY A 311 -23.90 11.94 17.24
N THR A 312 -25.12 12.17 17.70
CA THR A 312 -25.64 11.53 18.91
C THR A 312 -26.09 10.08 18.63
N PRO A 313 -26.17 9.21 19.67
CA PRO A 313 -26.68 7.85 19.51
C PRO A 313 -28.11 7.78 18.93
N ARG A 314 -28.93 8.81 19.14
CA ARG A 314 -30.28 8.91 18.56
C ARG A 314 -30.23 9.05 17.04
N HIS A 315 -29.29 9.83 16.52
CA HIS A 315 -29.07 9.91 15.06
C HIS A 315 -28.71 8.55 14.46
N LEU A 316 -27.88 7.77 15.16
CA LEU A 316 -27.52 6.44 14.69
C LEU A 316 -28.73 5.51 14.55
N ALA A 317 -29.70 5.60 15.48
CA ALA A 317 -30.92 4.81 15.40
C ALA A 317 -31.78 5.17 14.17
N THR A 318 -31.81 6.44 13.77
CA THR A 318 -32.57 6.90 12.59
C THR A 318 -31.93 6.47 11.27
N LEU A 319 -30.61 6.18 11.27
CA LEU A 319 -29.88 5.75 10.07
C LEU A 319 -30.04 4.25 9.78
N LYS A 320 -30.52 3.49 10.74
CA LYS A 320 -30.65 2.05 10.63
C LYS A 320 -31.85 1.69 9.73
N LYS A 321 -31.57 1.13 8.58
CA LYS A 321 -32.58 0.45 7.80
C LYS A 321 -32.84 -0.90 8.43
N GLY A 322 -34.08 -1.18 8.82
CA GLY A 322 -34.48 -2.38 9.51
C GLY A 322 -33.52 -3.57 9.42
N SER A 323 -33.40 -4.34 10.43
CA SER A 323 -32.38 -5.35 10.61
C SER A 323 -32.43 -6.46 9.56
N VAL A 324 -31.66 -6.37 8.49
CA VAL A 324 -31.28 -7.58 7.76
C VAL A 324 -30.24 -8.28 8.64
N GLY A 325 -30.55 -9.40 9.22
CA GLY A 325 -29.72 -10.10 10.23
C GLY A 325 -30.04 -9.72 11.68
N GLY A 326 -31.00 -8.83 11.92
CA GLY A 326 -31.43 -8.43 13.27
C GLY A 326 -32.11 -9.52 14.10
N ASP A 327 -32.33 -10.68 13.52
CA ASP A 327 -32.93 -11.83 14.19
C ASP A 327 -31.92 -12.86 14.70
N ASP A 328 -30.60 -12.57 14.55
CA ASP A 328 -29.56 -13.37 15.18
C ASP A 328 -29.36 -12.94 16.66
N PRO A 329 -29.93 -13.65 17.64
CA PRO A 329 -29.80 -13.30 19.04
C PRO A 329 -28.37 -13.47 19.54
N ILE A 330 -27.58 -14.37 18.96
CA ILE A 330 -26.19 -14.61 19.35
C ILE A 330 -25.32 -13.45 18.86
N GLY A 331 -25.46 -13.05 17.61
CA GLY A 331 -24.75 -11.90 17.05
C GLY A 331 -25.01 -10.61 17.83
N ARG A 332 -26.29 -10.36 18.18
CA ARG A 332 -26.68 -9.21 19.03
C ARG A 332 -26.04 -9.26 20.43
N LEU A 333 -26.02 -10.44 21.05
CA LEU A 333 -25.41 -10.62 22.36
C LEU A 333 -23.90 -10.33 22.27
N LEU A 334 -23.20 -10.89 21.29
CA LEU A 334 -21.76 -10.67 21.10
C LEU A 334 -21.44 -9.19 20.86
N ILE A 335 -22.19 -8.51 20.00
CA ILE A 335 -22.01 -7.08 19.75
C ILE A 335 -22.27 -6.28 21.03
N SER A 336 -23.27 -6.62 21.83
CA SER A 336 -23.56 -5.93 23.08
C SER A 336 -22.41 -6.02 24.10
N GLN A 337 -21.68 -7.15 24.11
CA GLN A 337 -20.54 -7.36 25.01
C GLN A 337 -19.29 -6.52 24.63
N VAL A 338 -19.16 -6.17 23.35
CA VAL A 338 -18.00 -5.41 22.85
C VAL A 338 -18.30 -3.94 22.60
N LYS A 339 -19.57 -3.57 22.64
CA LYS A 339 -20.02 -2.17 22.47
C LYS A 339 -19.44 -1.27 23.56
N GLY A 340 -18.92 -0.11 23.15
CA GLY A 340 -18.25 0.84 24.03
C GLY A 340 -16.76 0.55 24.28
N GLN A 341 -16.24 -0.61 23.85
CA GLN A 341 -14.81 -0.89 23.89
C GLN A 341 -14.08 -0.06 22.85
N SER A 342 -12.87 0.36 23.17
CA SER A 342 -11.99 1.09 22.27
C SER A 342 -11.35 0.16 21.21
N ILE A 343 -10.89 0.74 20.11
CA ILE A 343 -10.12 0.01 19.08
C ILE A 343 -8.93 -0.73 19.70
N ALA A 344 -8.25 -0.12 20.68
CA ALA A 344 -7.10 -0.72 21.36
C ALA A 344 -7.49 -1.97 22.16
N GLU A 345 -8.59 -1.92 22.92
CA GLU A 345 -9.12 -3.07 23.68
C GLU A 345 -9.57 -4.20 22.74
N LEU A 346 -10.29 -3.86 21.65
CA LEU A 346 -10.74 -4.82 20.65
C LEU A 346 -9.56 -5.46 19.90
N LYS A 347 -8.48 -4.71 19.66
CA LYS A 347 -7.25 -5.21 19.07
C LYS A 347 -6.55 -6.20 20.00
N GLN A 348 -6.40 -5.85 21.27
CA GLN A 348 -5.75 -6.71 22.28
C GLN A 348 -6.51 -8.02 22.48
N SER A 349 -7.83 -7.99 22.47
CA SER A 349 -8.68 -9.19 22.58
C SER A 349 -8.69 -10.05 21.29
N GLY A 350 -8.07 -9.59 20.17
CA GLY A 350 -8.02 -10.31 18.91
C GLY A 350 -9.33 -10.34 18.10
N ILE A 351 -10.35 -9.58 18.53
CA ILE A 351 -11.66 -9.59 17.88
C ILE A 351 -11.85 -8.47 16.87
N LEU A 352 -10.98 -7.44 16.87
CA LEU A 352 -11.14 -6.27 16.03
C LEU A 352 -11.19 -6.61 14.53
N LEU A 353 -10.29 -7.46 14.06
CA LEU A 353 -10.30 -7.90 12.65
C LEU A 353 -11.60 -8.62 12.28
N ARG A 354 -12.14 -9.43 13.17
CA ARG A 354 -13.40 -10.17 12.93
C ARG A 354 -14.58 -9.22 12.85
N ILE A 355 -14.63 -8.20 13.73
CA ILE A 355 -15.66 -7.16 13.70
C ILE A 355 -15.59 -6.40 12.36
N LEU A 356 -14.42 -5.94 11.96
CA LEU A 356 -14.25 -5.17 10.73
C LEU A 356 -14.41 -6.00 9.46
N SER A 357 -14.22 -7.30 9.51
CA SER A 357 -14.47 -8.21 8.38
C SER A 357 -15.88 -8.79 8.34
N SER A 358 -16.72 -8.49 9.33
CA SER A 358 -18.13 -8.89 9.31
C SER A 358 -18.91 -8.16 8.22
N ASP A 359 -20.02 -8.75 7.80
CA ASP A 359 -20.89 -8.08 6.84
C ASP A 359 -21.59 -6.87 7.47
N GLY A 360 -21.82 -5.83 6.66
CA GLY A 360 -22.33 -4.55 7.12
C GLY A 360 -21.24 -3.53 7.44
N MET A 361 -21.63 -2.45 8.11
CA MET A 361 -20.76 -1.32 8.46
C MET A 361 -20.39 -1.36 9.94
N THR A 362 -19.15 -1.02 10.26
CA THR A 362 -18.72 -0.76 11.62
C THR A 362 -18.83 0.73 11.92
N VAL A 363 -19.41 1.08 13.07
CA VAL A 363 -19.58 2.47 13.49
C VAL A 363 -18.78 2.71 14.77
N LEU A 364 -17.92 3.71 14.71
CA LEU A 364 -17.09 4.17 15.83
C LEU A 364 -17.56 5.57 16.25
N ASP A 365 -17.38 5.92 17.52
CA ASP A 365 -17.49 7.30 17.98
C ASP A 365 -16.20 8.10 17.74
N THR A 366 -16.20 9.37 18.10
CA THR A 366 -15.04 10.28 18.00
C THR A 366 -13.88 9.89 18.92
N ARG A 367 -14.09 9.00 19.89
CA ARG A 367 -13.04 8.45 20.78
C ARG A 367 -12.50 7.11 20.28
N GLY A 368 -12.97 6.64 19.12
CA GLY A 368 -12.60 5.31 18.61
C GLY A 368 -13.24 4.15 19.37
N LYS A 369 -14.37 4.37 20.06
CA LYS A 369 -15.14 3.31 20.70
C LYS A 369 -16.18 2.74 19.75
N LEU A 370 -16.37 1.42 19.82
CA LEU A 370 -17.36 0.73 19.00
C LEU A 370 -18.78 1.13 19.45
N LEU A 371 -19.52 1.73 18.53
CA LEU A 371 -20.93 2.02 18.69
C LEU A 371 -21.81 0.90 18.15
N GLU A 372 -21.44 0.34 16.98
CA GLU A 372 -22.21 -0.70 16.31
C GLU A 372 -21.32 -1.49 15.34
N ALA A 373 -21.67 -2.75 15.09
CA ALA A 373 -21.03 -3.59 14.08
C ALA A 373 -22.11 -4.37 13.30
N GLY A 374 -21.81 -4.70 12.03
CA GLY A 374 -22.83 -5.32 11.16
C GLY A 374 -24.00 -4.38 10.87
N PHE A 375 -23.78 -3.08 10.93
CA PHE A 375 -24.82 -2.05 10.81
C PHE A 375 -25.25 -1.89 9.34
N ILE A 376 -26.53 -2.00 9.06
CA ILE A 376 -27.09 -1.75 7.72
C ILE A 376 -27.71 -0.36 7.70
N ILE A 377 -27.09 0.53 6.93
CA ILE A 377 -27.54 1.91 6.78
C ILE A 377 -28.65 2.01 5.72
N ASP A 378 -29.58 2.94 5.92
CA ASP A 378 -30.51 3.33 4.86
C ASP A 378 -29.78 4.10 3.76
N THR A 379 -29.84 3.59 2.55
CA THR A 379 -29.19 4.17 1.38
C THR A 379 -30.14 4.92 0.45
N SER A 380 -31.41 5.06 0.83
CA SER A 380 -32.45 5.66 -0.03
C SER A 380 -32.09 7.07 -0.48
N HIS A 381 -31.46 7.85 0.41
CA HIS A 381 -31.04 9.24 0.13
C HIS A 381 -29.78 9.36 -0.74
N ALA A 382 -29.06 8.25 -1.01
CA ALA A 382 -27.84 8.23 -1.81
C ALA A 382 -27.98 7.49 -3.15
N ARG A 383 -29.15 6.92 -3.44
CA ARG A 383 -29.33 6.04 -4.62
C ARG A 383 -29.09 6.71 -5.96
N GLU A 384 -29.41 7.99 -6.07
CA GLU A 384 -29.23 8.76 -7.33
C GLU A 384 -27.79 9.20 -7.57
N MET A 385 -26.91 9.06 -6.57
CA MET A 385 -25.53 9.57 -6.62
C MET A 385 -24.49 8.50 -6.97
N VAL A 386 -24.88 7.23 -7.17
CA VAL A 386 -23.91 6.12 -7.14
C VAL A 386 -24.01 5.19 -8.32
N THR A 387 -22.91 5.13 -9.08
CA THR A 387 -22.55 3.98 -9.91
C THR A 387 -21.56 3.11 -9.12
N GLY A 388 -22.04 2.02 -8.47
CA GLY A 388 -21.14 1.15 -7.70
C GLY A 388 -21.88 0.05 -6.92
N GLY A 389 -21.11 -0.89 -6.36
CA GLY A 389 -21.67 -1.98 -5.54
C GLY A 389 -22.14 -1.52 -4.15
N GLY A 390 -22.87 -2.37 -3.44
CA GLY A 390 -23.54 -2.05 -2.17
C GLY A 390 -22.67 -1.35 -1.11
N ARG A 391 -21.37 -1.75 -0.98
CA ARG A 391 -20.44 -1.07 -0.05
C ARG A 391 -20.11 0.36 -0.48
N THR A 392 -20.07 0.66 -1.78
CA THR A 392 -19.85 2.02 -2.26
C THR A 392 -21.05 2.89 -1.94
N THR A 393 -22.25 2.38 -2.20
CA THR A 393 -23.51 3.07 -1.86
C THR A 393 -23.62 3.31 -0.35
N ALA A 394 -23.30 2.30 0.47
CA ALA A 394 -23.28 2.44 1.93
C ALA A 394 -22.27 3.47 2.41
N ALA A 395 -21.06 3.51 1.83
CA ALA A 395 -20.03 4.46 2.20
C ALA A 395 -20.45 5.90 1.85
N ILE A 396 -21.04 6.13 0.68
CA ILE A 396 -21.55 7.45 0.28
C ILE A 396 -22.73 7.87 1.18
N ALA A 397 -23.67 6.98 1.43
CA ALA A 397 -24.77 7.26 2.35
C ALA A 397 -24.27 7.61 3.76
N ALA A 398 -23.26 6.89 4.26
CA ALA A 398 -22.68 7.13 5.57
C ALA A 398 -21.88 8.44 5.64
N SER A 399 -21.31 8.93 4.53
CA SER A 399 -20.49 10.14 4.53
C SER A 399 -21.24 11.42 4.92
N PHE A 400 -22.55 11.41 4.87
CA PHE A 400 -23.39 12.50 5.38
C PHE A 400 -23.39 12.61 6.92
N PHE A 401 -22.91 11.57 7.62
CA PHE A 401 -23.00 11.45 9.08
C PHE A 401 -21.64 11.43 9.77
N GLY A 402 -20.57 11.50 9.01
CA GLY A 402 -19.22 11.52 9.52
C GLY A 402 -18.20 11.11 8.45
N LYS A 403 -16.95 11.00 8.86
CA LYS A 403 -15.92 10.48 7.95
C LYS A 403 -16.06 8.98 7.77
N VAL A 404 -15.85 8.54 6.54
CA VAL A 404 -16.02 7.12 6.17
C VAL A 404 -14.75 6.59 5.53
N ILE A 405 -14.37 5.40 5.94
CA ILE A 405 -13.33 4.61 5.29
C ILE A 405 -14.02 3.42 4.60
N LYS A 406 -13.77 3.28 3.31
CA LYS A 406 -14.17 2.09 2.55
C LYS A 406 -12.92 1.30 2.19
N VAL A 407 -12.87 0.03 2.58
CA VAL A 407 -11.88 -0.93 2.11
C VAL A 407 -12.50 -1.76 0.99
N SER A 408 -11.88 -1.75 -0.18
CA SER A 408 -12.31 -2.55 -1.34
C SER A 408 -11.49 -3.83 -1.44
N GLN A 409 -12.11 -4.87 -1.98
CA GLN A 409 -11.45 -6.15 -2.29
C GLN A 409 -10.57 -6.04 -3.54
#